data_a23342fe78d18c1489487ce4866b63ba
#
_entry.id   a23342fe78d18c1489487ce4866b63ba
#
_cell.length_a   1.000
_cell.length_b   1.000
_cell.length_c   1.000
_cell.angle_alpha   90.00
_cell.angle_beta   90.00
_cell.angle_gamma   90.00
#
_symmetry.space_group_name_H-M   'P 1'
#
loop_
_entity.id
_entity.type
_entity.pdbx_description
1 polymer ?
#
loop_
_entity_poly.entity_id
_entity_poly.type
_entity_poly.pdbx_seq_one_letter_code
_entity_poly.pdbx_strand_id
1 'polypeptide(L)'
;MGRRFWLGIGILVLFLVLGIGISLGMDAIHGPAEQALEQAAEKALDGQMEEAVALARQAHDWWDARWTLTAGVADHSPMDEVDALFEEMEVYAQAQEDKHFAACCAQLSKLVESMAAAHRFNWWNLL
;
A
#
# COMPACT_ATOMS: atom_id res chain seq x y z
N MET A 1 -8.05 5.17 -45.50
CA MET A 1 -7.44 4.93 -44.19
C MET A 1 -6.74 3.59 -44.22
N GLY A 2 -5.44 3.62 -44.11
CA GLY A 2 -4.62 2.45 -44.38
C GLY A 2 -4.26 1.64 -43.14
N ARG A 3 -3.51 0.60 -43.40
CA ARG A 3 -2.95 -0.33 -42.40
C ARG A 3 -2.20 0.39 -41.25
N ARG A 4 -1.64 1.59 -41.52
CA ARG A 4 -0.94 2.42 -40.53
C ARG A 4 -1.86 2.97 -39.44
N PHE A 5 -3.10 3.31 -39.78
CA PHE A 5 -4.10 3.78 -38.83
C PHE A 5 -4.50 2.67 -37.84
N TRP A 6 -4.70 1.47 -38.34
CA TRP A 6 -5.01 0.31 -37.50
C TRP A 6 -3.86 -0.10 -36.59
N LEU A 7 -2.62 0.06 -37.05
CA LEU A 7 -1.44 -0.16 -36.23
C LEU A 7 -1.36 0.84 -35.08
N GLY A 8 -1.67 2.12 -35.34
CA GLY A 8 -1.71 3.16 -34.31
C GLY A 8 -2.75 2.88 -33.24
N ILE A 9 -3.95 2.46 -33.64
CA ILE A 9 -5.03 2.06 -32.70
C ILE A 9 -4.60 0.84 -31.89
N GLY A 10 -4.01 -0.16 -32.51
CA GLY A 10 -3.52 -1.36 -31.83
C GLY A 10 -2.49 -1.05 -30.76
N ILE A 11 -1.54 -0.16 -31.05
CA ILE A 11 -0.52 0.30 -30.09
C ILE A 11 -1.18 1.05 -28.92
N LEU A 12 -2.12 1.95 -29.20
CA LEU A 12 -2.84 2.70 -28.19
C LEU A 12 -3.61 1.77 -27.24
N VAL A 13 -4.32 0.80 -27.77
CA VAL A 13 -5.06 -0.21 -26.98
C VAL A 13 -4.11 -1.03 -26.13
N LEU A 14 -2.95 -1.43 -26.67
CA LEU A 14 -1.94 -2.16 -25.93
C LEU A 14 -1.43 -1.36 -24.73
N PHE A 15 -1.11 -0.08 -24.91
CA PHE A 15 -0.68 0.79 -23.79
C PHE A 15 -1.79 0.96 -22.75
N LEU A 16 -3.04 1.11 -23.15
CA LEU A 16 -4.17 1.19 -22.23
C LEU A 16 -4.31 -0.08 -21.40
N VAL A 17 -4.25 -1.24 -22.02
CA VAL A 17 -4.35 -2.54 -21.34
C VAL A 17 -3.19 -2.73 -20.36
N LEU A 18 -1.96 -2.40 -20.75
CA LEU A 18 -0.79 -2.46 -19.88
C LEU A 18 -0.93 -1.51 -18.69
N GLY A 19 -1.40 -0.28 -18.93
CA GLY A 19 -1.61 0.69 -17.87
C GLY A 19 -2.65 0.26 -16.84
N ILE A 20 -3.77 -0.24 -17.30
CA ILE A 20 -4.83 -0.79 -16.43
C ILE A 20 -4.31 -2.01 -15.66
N GLY A 21 -3.58 -2.90 -16.31
CA GLY A 21 -3.00 -4.09 -15.69
C GLY A 21 -2.01 -3.73 -14.59
N ILE A 22 -1.12 -2.76 -14.82
CA ILE A 22 -0.16 -2.26 -13.82
C ILE A 22 -0.89 -1.61 -12.65
N SER A 23 -1.88 -0.75 -12.91
CA SER A 23 -2.66 -0.08 -11.88
C SER A 23 -3.40 -1.08 -10.98
N LEU A 24 -4.08 -2.06 -11.57
CA LEU A 24 -4.76 -3.13 -10.82
C LEU A 24 -3.78 -4.00 -10.04
N GLY A 25 -2.60 -4.29 -10.61
CA GLY A 25 -1.54 -5.03 -9.95
C GLY A 25 -1.01 -4.29 -8.71
N MET A 26 -0.82 -2.98 -8.79
CA MET A 26 -0.38 -2.16 -7.65
C MET A 26 -1.44 -2.10 -6.56
N ASP A 27 -2.72 -1.97 -6.89
CA ASP A 27 -3.81 -2.02 -5.93
C ASP A 27 -3.89 -3.39 -5.24
N ALA A 28 -3.68 -4.48 -5.97
CA ALA A 28 -3.63 -5.83 -5.40
C ALA A 28 -2.42 -6.04 -4.47
N ILE A 29 -1.31 -5.32 -4.70
CA ILE A 29 -0.11 -5.39 -3.87
C ILE A 29 -0.31 -4.60 -2.56
N HIS A 30 -0.90 -3.42 -2.58
CA HIS A 30 -1.01 -2.53 -1.42
C HIS A 30 -2.36 -2.60 -0.70
N GLY A 31 -3.45 -2.90 -1.40
CA GLY A 31 -4.81 -2.91 -0.86
C GLY A 31 -5.03 -3.80 0.35
N PRO A 32 -4.54 -5.07 0.37
CA PRO A 32 -4.73 -5.94 1.54
C PRO A 32 -4.09 -5.41 2.83
N ALA A 33 -2.89 -4.81 2.74
CA ALA A 33 -2.23 -4.22 3.89
C ALA A 33 -2.97 -2.98 4.39
N GLU A 34 -3.40 -2.13 3.48
CA GLU A 34 -4.20 -0.94 3.80
C GLU A 34 -5.48 -1.30 4.54
N GLN A 35 -6.24 -2.27 4.03
CA GLN A 35 -7.47 -2.74 4.65
C GLN A 35 -7.22 -3.35 6.03
N ALA A 36 -6.18 -4.16 6.18
CA ALA A 36 -5.83 -4.76 7.46
C ALA A 36 -5.48 -3.70 8.51
N LEU A 37 -4.76 -2.66 8.12
CA LEU A 37 -4.40 -1.55 9.02
C LEU A 37 -5.61 -0.71 9.42
N GLU A 38 -6.52 -0.43 8.51
CA GLU A 38 -7.78 0.27 8.82
C GLU A 38 -8.63 -0.54 9.79
N GLN A 39 -8.78 -1.83 9.55
CA GLN A 39 -9.51 -2.73 10.45
C GLN A 39 -8.82 -2.82 11.82
N ALA A 40 -7.50 -2.85 11.85
CA ALA A 40 -6.75 -2.86 13.10
C ALA A 40 -7.01 -1.60 13.92
N ALA A 41 -7.04 -0.43 13.28
CA ALA A 41 -7.37 0.83 13.95
C ALA A 41 -8.78 0.81 14.54
N GLU A 42 -9.78 0.36 13.78
CA GLU A 42 -11.16 0.25 14.24
C GLU A 42 -11.29 -0.72 15.42
N LYS A 43 -10.68 -1.89 15.33
CA LYS A 43 -10.69 -2.90 16.41
C LYS A 43 -10.04 -2.37 17.68
N ALA A 44 -8.93 -1.64 17.57
CA ALA A 44 -8.27 -1.04 18.73
C ALA A 44 -9.16 -0.01 19.42
N LEU A 45 -9.87 0.83 18.66
CA LEU A 45 -10.79 1.82 19.20
C LEU A 45 -12.01 1.17 19.86
N ASP A 46 -12.41 -0.02 19.42
CA ASP A 46 -13.51 -0.80 20.00
C ASP A 46 -13.07 -1.63 21.23
N GLY A 47 -11.82 -1.53 21.64
CA GLY A 47 -11.27 -2.27 22.76
C GLY A 47 -10.89 -3.72 22.46
N GLN A 48 -10.87 -4.11 21.18
CA GLN A 48 -10.51 -5.46 20.73
C GLN A 48 -9.02 -5.50 20.32
N MET A 49 -8.15 -5.24 21.30
CA MET A 49 -6.69 -5.10 21.03
C MET A 49 -6.03 -6.36 20.51
N GLU A 50 -6.43 -7.53 20.99
CA GLU A 50 -5.85 -8.80 20.54
C GLU A 50 -6.06 -8.99 19.03
N GLU A 51 -7.28 -8.76 18.55
CA GLU A 51 -7.60 -8.83 17.13
C GLU A 51 -6.92 -7.72 16.34
N ALA A 52 -6.87 -6.51 16.89
CA ALA A 52 -6.21 -5.36 16.28
C ALA A 52 -4.72 -5.63 16.05
N VAL A 53 -4.03 -6.13 17.07
CA VAL A 53 -2.60 -6.46 16.97
C VAL A 53 -2.34 -7.57 15.95
N ALA A 54 -3.20 -8.59 15.92
CA ALA A 54 -3.08 -9.67 14.94
C ALA A 54 -3.21 -9.16 13.49
N LEU A 55 -4.18 -8.28 13.23
CA LEU A 55 -4.37 -7.66 11.91
C LEU A 55 -3.19 -6.76 11.51
N ALA A 56 -2.69 -5.96 12.45
CA ALA A 56 -1.56 -5.08 12.19
C ALA A 56 -0.26 -5.86 11.92
N ARG A 57 -0.03 -6.94 12.65
CA ARG A 57 1.12 -7.83 12.40
C ARG A 57 1.02 -8.55 11.07
N GLN A 58 -0.18 -8.94 10.67
CA GLN A 58 -0.43 -9.52 9.35
C GLN A 58 -0.05 -8.51 8.25
N ALA A 59 -0.43 -7.25 8.41
CA ALA A 59 -0.06 -6.19 7.47
C ALA A 59 1.45 -5.97 7.43
N HIS A 60 2.12 -6.00 8.58
CA HIS A 60 3.58 -5.88 8.68
C HIS A 60 4.31 -7.02 7.98
N ASP A 61 3.88 -8.25 8.23
CA ASP A 61 4.46 -9.44 7.58
C ASP A 61 4.28 -9.38 6.06
N TRP A 62 3.12 -8.95 5.62
CA TRP A 62 2.83 -8.76 4.21
C TRP A 62 3.72 -7.69 3.58
N TRP A 63 3.93 -6.59 4.29
CA TRP A 63 4.82 -5.50 3.87
C TRP A 63 6.26 -5.99 3.72
N ASP A 64 6.79 -6.67 4.75
CA ASP A 64 8.15 -7.20 4.75
C ASP A 64 8.40 -8.20 3.62
N ALA A 65 7.43 -9.06 3.34
CA ALA A 65 7.54 -10.05 2.26
C ALA A 65 7.63 -9.38 0.88
N ARG A 66 7.11 -8.16 0.72
CA ARG A 66 7.06 -7.43 -0.56
C ARG A 66 8.08 -6.30 -0.66
N TRP A 67 8.82 -6.05 0.40
CA TRP A 67 9.86 -5.02 0.44
C TRP A 67 10.83 -5.14 -0.74
N THR A 68 11.32 -6.33 -1.01
CA THR A 68 12.30 -6.59 -2.07
C THR A 68 11.73 -6.28 -3.46
N LEU A 69 10.43 -6.51 -3.67
CA LEU A 69 9.77 -6.25 -4.95
C LEU A 69 9.55 -4.76 -5.19
N THR A 70 9.32 -3.99 -4.13
CA THR A 70 9.03 -2.56 -4.22
C THR A 70 10.29 -1.70 -4.13
N ALA A 71 11.37 -2.17 -3.50
CA ALA A 71 12.61 -1.44 -3.27
C ALA A 71 13.32 -1.00 -4.57
N GLY A 72 13.15 -1.76 -5.67
CA GLY A 72 13.74 -1.42 -6.97
C GLY A 72 12.98 -0.36 -7.76
N VAL A 73 11.75 0.00 -7.36
CA VAL A 73 10.82 0.82 -8.14
C VAL A 73 10.39 2.08 -7.38
N ALA A 74 10.51 2.10 -6.05
CA ALA A 74 10.04 3.18 -5.19
C ALA A 74 11.19 3.97 -4.57
N ASP A 75 10.90 5.23 -4.24
CA ASP A 75 11.77 6.06 -3.41
C ASP A 75 11.90 5.41 -2.02
N HIS A 76 13.12 5.30 -1.50
CA HIS A 76 13.41 4.66 -0.22
C HIS A 76 12.87 5.45 0.99
N SER A 77 12.74 6.78 0.88
CA SER A 77 12.34 7.65 1.98
C SER A 77 10.93 7.31 2.55
N PRO A 78 9.88 7.14 1.72
CA PRO A 78 8.58 6.69 2.23
C PRO A 78 8.59 5.30 2.85
N MET A 79 9.44 4.41 2.36
CA MET A 79 9.58 3.05 2.89
C MET A 79 10.19 3.04 4.29
N ASP A 80 11.20 3.87 4.53
CA ASP A 80 11.82 4.03 5.84
C ASP A 80 10.81 4.58 6.86
N GLU A 81 9.95 5.49 6.45
CA GLU A 81 8.87 6.03 7.28
C GLU A 81 7.85 4.95 7.66
N VAL A 82 7.46 4.10 6.73
CA VAL A 82 6.55 2.97 6.97
C VAL A 82 7.17 1.99 7.97
N ASP A 83 8.43 1.63 7.81
CA ASP A 83 9.13 0.73 8.71
C ASP A 83 9.21 1.33 10.13
N ALA A 84 9.53 2.60 10.26
CA ALA A 84 9.57 3.29 11.56
C ALA A 84 8.21 3.29 12.25
N LEU A 85 7.13 3.49 11.51
CA LEU A 85 5.77 3.45 12.05
C LEU A 85 5.34 2.03 12.47
N PHE A 86 5.75 1.00 11.77
CA PHE A 86 5.51 -0.38 12.20
C PHE A 86 6.23 -0.69 13.51
N GLU A 87 7.45 -0.23 13.68
CA GLU A 87 8.19 -0.37 14.95
C GLU A 87 7.49 0.37 16.09
N GLU A 88 7.05 1.60 15.85
CA GLU A 88 6.30 2.40 16.82
C GLU A 88 4.98 1.73 17.20
N MET A 89 4.28 1.18 16.23
CA MET A 89 3.06 0.40 16.44
C MET A 89 3.28 -0.77 17.40
N GLU A 90 4.36 -1.52 17.24
CA GLU A 90 4.70 -2.64 18.13
C GLU A 90 4.96 -2.16 19.57
N VAL A 91 5.60 -1.01 19.74
CA VAL A 91 5.81 -0.41 21.08
C VAL A 91 4.46 -0.09 21.74
N TYR A 92 3.55 0.51 21.01
CA TYR A 92 2.21 0.82 21.53
C TYR A 92 1.40 -0.44 21.83
N ALA A 93 1.55 -1.49 21.03
CA ALA A 93 0.92 -2.78 21.29
C ALA A 93 1.41 -3.39 22.63
N GLN A 94 2.71 -3.38 22.86
CA GLN A 94 3.31 -3.89 24.10
C GLN A 94 2.94 -3.05 25.31
N ALA A 95 2.84 -1.73 25.13
CA ALA A 95 2.47 -0.79 26.19
C ALA A 95 0.95 -0.78 26.46
N GLN A 96 0.16 -1.47 25.65
CA GLN A 96 -1.30 -1.52 25.72
C GLN A 96 -1.94 -0.13 25.61
N GLU A 97 -1.38 0.72 24.76
CA GLU A 97 -1.89 2.06 24.49
C GLU A 97 -2.80 2.05 23.24
N ASP A 98 -4.06 1.72 23.45
CA ASP A 98 -5.04 1.47 22.38
C ASP A 98 -5.21 2.64 21.41
N LYS A 99 -5.29 3.85 21.94
CA LYS A 99 -5.52 5.06 21.11
C LYS A 99 -4.30 5.39 20.26
N HIS A 100 -3.10 5.30 20.83
CA HIS A 100 -1.86 5.54 20.10
C HIS A 100 -1.61 4.46 19.05
N PHE A 101 -1.92 3.22 19.41
CA PHE A 101 -1.86 2.10 18.47
C PHE A 101 -2.79 2.34 17.28
N ALA A 102 -4.05 2.72 17.53
CA ALA A 102 -5.04 3.01 16.49
C ALA A 102 -4.58 4.16 15.57
N ALA A 103 -4.06 5.24 16.16
CA ALA A 103 -3.53 6.36 15.40
C ALA A 103 -2.37 5.95 14.48
N CYS A 104 -1.47 5.13 14.99
CA CYS A 104 -0.33 4.61 14.24
C CYS A 104 -0.79 3.74 13.06
N CYS A 105 -1.75 2.85 13.27
CA CYS A 105 -2.33 2.03 12.21
C CYS A 105 -3.03 2.88 11.15
N ALA A 106 -3.75 3.92 11.53
CA ALA A 106 -4.39 4.85 10.60
C ALA A 106 -3.37 5.62 9.74
N GLN A 107 -2.27 6.07 10.35
CA GLN A 107 -1.17 6.71 9.61
C GLN A 107 -0.50 5.76 8.63
N LEU A 108 -0.25 4.53 9.05
CA LEU A 108 0.31 3.48 8.18
C LEU A 108 -0.60 3.20 6.99
N SER A 109 -1.90 3.08 7.20
CA SER A 109 -2.88 2.89 6.13
C SER A 109 -2.80 4.02 5.10
N LYS A 110 -2.74 5.26 5.54
CA LYS A 110 -2.62 6.43 4.65
C LYS A 110 -1.31 6.46 3.88
N LEU A 111 -0.19 6.09 4.52
CA LEU A 111 1.11 6.04 3.84
C LEU A 111 1.14 4.97 2.75
N VAL A 112 0.61 3.79 3.04
CA VAL A 112 0.50 2.71 2.05
C VAL A 112 -0.38 3.14 0.88
N GLU A 113 -1.51 3.78 1.15
CA GLU A 113 -2.39 4.35 0.13
C GLU A 113 -1.67 5.40 -0.72
N SER A 114 -0.96 6.31 -0.09
CA SER A 114 -0.18 7.37 -0.77
C SER A 114 0.89 6.81 -1.68
N MET A 115 1.56 5.75 -1.26
CA MET A 115 2.57 5.07 -2.08
C MET A 115 1.95 4.43 -3.31
N ALA A 116 0.81 3.77 -3.17
CA ALA A 116 0.07 3.19 -4.28
C ALA A 116 -0.39 4.27 -5.26
N ALA A 117 -0.90 5.40 -4.77
CA ALA A 117 -1.32 6.54 -5.57
C ALA A 117 -0.14 7.20 -6.30
N ALA A 118 1.02 7.35 -5.64
CA ALA A 118 2.24 7.90 -6.23
C ALA A 118 2.74 7.03 -7.39
N HIS A 119 2.70 5.72 -7.25
CA HIS A 119 3.08 4.79 -8.32
C HIS A 119 2.14 4.91 -9.51
N ARG A 120 0.83 4.99 -9.29
CA ARG A 120 -0.15 5.22 -10.36
C ARG A 120 0.08 6.54 -11.07
N PHE A 121 0.35 7.60 -10.32
CA PHE A 121 0.60 8.94 -10.86
C PHE A 121 1.90 8.99 -11.70
N ASN A 122 2.98 8.38 -11.23
CA ASN A 122 4.24 8.30 -11.96
C ASN A 122 4.08 7.58 -13.30
N TRP A 123 3.24 6.57 -13.36
CA TRP A 123 2.95 5.87 -14.60
C TRP A 123 2.30 6.79 -15.64
N TRP A 124 1.34 7.63 -15.22
CA TRP A 124 0.68 8.60 -16.09
C TRP A 124 1.62 9.70 -16.59
N ASN A 125 2.62 10.08 -15.80
CA ASN A 125 3.62 11.07 -16.18
C ASN A 125 4.64 10.58 -17.21
N LEU A 126 4.76 9.29 -17.40
CA LEU A 126 5.62 8.69 -18.41
C LEU A 126 4.98 8.65 -19.82
N LEU A 127 3.71 8.93 -19.89
CA LEU A 127 2.97 9.06 -21.15
C LEU A 127 2.79 10.52 -21.57
#